data_a2a106518d4a5a38531bf2d5121c8da4
#
_entry.id   a2a106518d4a5a38531bf2d5121c8da4
#
_cell.length_a   1.000
_cell.length_b   1.000
_cell.length_c   1.000
_cell.angle_alpha   90.00
_cell.angle_beta   90.00
_cell.angle_gamma   90.00
#
_symmetry.space_group_name_H-M   'P 1'
#
loop_
_entity.id
_entity.type
_entity.pdbx_description
1 polymer ?
#
loop_
_entity_poly.entity_id
_entity_poly.type
_entity_poly.pdbx_seq_one_letter_code
_entity_poly.pdbx_strand_id
1 'polypeptide(L)'
;GGIRIMNIELCKAEIKRHEGEVLKIYEDSLGYKTLGIGHLCQPEDPEYSWEVGTKVSQEVVDMYYEQDFEKHYQETIHVFGSEEDFENLPEPIQRVLVNMCFNLGGTRLSKFKNMLKACKEHNWDEMARQMEDSRWFGQVGRRSIELQKIVLECCST
;
A
#
# COMPACT_ATOMS: atom_id res chain seq x y z
N GLY A 1 -3.39 9.87 -23.39
CA GLY A 1 -4.30 8.93 -22.84
C GLY A 1 -5.39 9.56 -22.01
N GLY A 2 -6.45 8.81 -21.76
CA GLY A 2 -7.54 9.25 -20.93
C GLY A 2 -7.32 8.91 -19.47
N ILE A 3 -8.18 9.48 -18.62
CA ILE A 3 -8.21 9.18 -17.19
C ILE A 3 -8.61 7.71 -17.01
N ARG A 4 -7.89 7.01 -16.13
CA ARG A 4 -8.14 5.61 -15.80
C ARG A 4 -8.51 5.52 -14.33
N ILE A 5 -9.74 5.13 -14.06
CA ILE A 5 -10.25 5.04 -12.70
C ILE A 5 -9.76 3.72 -12.08
N MET A 6 -9.09 3.83 -10.94
CA MET A 6 -8.62 2.65 -10.20
C MET A 6 -9.80 1.83 -9.66
N ASN A 7 -9.69 0.52 -9.74
CA ASN A 7 -10.64 -0.39 -9.10
C ASN A 7 -10.36 -0.42 -7.60
N ILE A 8 -11.05 0.43 -6.85
CA ILE A 8 -10.84 0.60 -5.41
C ILE A 8 -11.12 -0.70 -4.65
N GLU A 9 -12.20 -1.39 -4.97
CA GLU A 9 -12.57 -2.63 -4.27
C GLU A 9 -11.51 -3.72 -4.49
N LEU A 10 -11.00 -3.86 -5.70
CA LEU A 10 -9.92 -4.81 -5.98
C LEU A 10 -8.64 -4.43 -5.25
N CYS A 11 -8.29 -3.15 -5.24
CA CYS A 11 -7.11 -2.67 -4.53
C CYS A 11 -7.21 -2.98 -3.03
N LYS A 12 -8.36 -2.70 -2.43
CA LYS A 12 -8.60 -2.98 -1.02
C LYS A 12 -8.54 -4.47 -0.72
N ALA A 13 -9.07 -5.31 -1.63
CA ALA A 13 -9.02 -6.76 -1.46
C ALA A 13 -7.58 -7.29 -1.53
N GLU A 14 -6.77 -6.76 -2.44
CA GLU A 14 -5.37 -7.14 -2.57
C GLU A 14 -4.56 -6.75 -1.33
N ILE A 15 -4.74 -5.52 -0.86
CA ILE A 15 -4.05 -5.03 0.35
C ILE A 15 -4.46 -5.86 1.56
N LYS A 16 -5.75 -6.11 1.74
CA LYS A 16 -6.25 -6.92 2.86
C LYS A 16 -5.64 -8.31 2.85
N ARG A 17 -5.54 -8.93 1.68
CA ARG A 17 -4.92 -10.25 1.54
C ARG A 17 -3.44 -10.21 1.93
N HIS A 18 -2.73 -9.15 1.57
CA HIS A 18 -1.32 -8.99 1.91
C HIS A 18 -1.09 -8.68 3.39
N GLU A 19 -1.92 -7.81 3.97
CA GLU A 19 -1.77 -7.41 5.37
C GLU A 19 -2.31 -8.44 6.35
N GLY A 20 -3.33 -9.21 5.94
CA GLY A 20 -4.06 -10.07 6.84
C GLY A 20 -5.05 -9.25 7.69
N GLU A 21 -5.86 -9.96 8.48
CA GLU A 21 -6.83 -9.33 9.35
C GLU A 21 -6.81 -9.99 10.72
N VAL A 22 -6.64 -9.21 11.78
CA VAL A 22 -6.58 -9.71 13.16
C VAL A 22 -7.59 -8.93 14.00
N LEU A 23 -8.56 -9.64 14.59
CA LEU A 23 -9.63 -9.03 15.39
C LEU A 23 -9.23 -8.91 16.85
N LYS A 24 -8.02 -8.46 17.10
CA LYS A 24 -7.49 -8.18 18.43
C LYS A 24 -6.26 -7.30 18.31
N ILE A 25 -5.88 -6.70 19.44
CA ILE A 25 -4.65 -5.93 19.51
C ILE A 25 -3.47 -6.90 19.60
N TYR A 26 -2.48 -6.69 18.76
CA TYR A 26 -1.24 -7.48 18.75
C TYR A 26 -0.04 -6.56 18.58
N GLU A 27 1.15 -7.07 18.81
CA GLU A 27 2.38 -6.36 18.53
C GLU A 27 2.90 -6.80 17.16
N ASP A 28 3.31 -5.83 16.32
CA ASP A 28 3.94 -6.14 15.06
C ASP A 28 5.39 -6.60 15.29
N SER A 29 6.12 -6.87 14.21
CA SER A 29 7.51 -7.35 14.30
C SER A 29 8.45 -6.37 15.01
N LEU A 30 8.07 -5.11 15.12
CA LEU A 30 8.85 -4.07 15.78
C LEU A 30 8.34 -3.76 17.20
N GLY A 31 7.32 -4.48 17.65
CA GLY A 31 6.74 -4.29 18.99
C GLY A 31 5.67 -3.23 19.09
N TYR A 32 5.19 -2.69 17.98
CA TYR A 32 4.14 -1.67 17.99
C TYR A 32 2.75 -2.30 18.03
N LYS A 33 1.87 -1.70 18.85
CA LYS A 33 0.47 -2.13 18.91
C LYS A 33 -0.22 -1.92 17.56
N THR A 34 -0.84 -2.98 17.09
CA THR A 34 -1.48 -3.04 15.78
C THR A 34 -2.80 -3.78 15.92
N LEU A 35 -3.75 -3.50 15.05
CA LEU A 35 -5.03 -4.21 15.00
C LEU A 35 -5.53 -4.31 13.57
N GLY A 36 -6.46 -5.23 13.35
CA GLY A 36 -7.20 -5.30 12.09
C GLY A 36 -6.33 -5.59 10.88
N ILE A 37 -6.43 -4.74 9.90
CA ILE A 37 -5.74 -4.89 8.61
C ILE A 37 -4.53 -3.95 8.62
N GLY A 38 -3.53 -4.30 9.44
CA GLY A 38 -2.29 -3.54 9.51
C GLY A 38 -2.43 -2.13 10.08
N HIS A 39 -3.46 -1.88 10.90
CA HIS A 39 -3.64 -0.56 11.51
C HIS A 39 -2.69 -0.39 12.70
N LEU A 40 -1.72 0.51 12.57
CA LEU A 40 -0.84 0.89 13.66
C LEU A 40 -1.60 1.82 14.60
N CYS A 41 -1.81 1.39 15.85
CA CYS A 41 -2.54 2.19 16.84
C CYS A 41 -1.85 3.52 17.09
N GLN A 42 -2.59 4.60 16.99
CA GLN A 42 -2.11 5.96 17.19
C GLN A 42 -2.48 6.47 18.58
N PRO A 43 -1.73 7.42 19.15
CA PRO A 43 -2.04 7.96 20.49
C PRO A 43 -3.48 8.48 20.63
N GLU A 44 -4.09 8.97 19.56
CA GLU A 44 -5.46 9.45 19.56
C GLU A 44 -6.51 8.34 19.47
N ASP A 45 -6.10 7.10 19.13
CA ASP A 45 -7.03 5.98 19.05
C ASP A 45 -7.35 5.46 20.45
N PRO A 46 -8.63 5.15 20.77
CA PRO A 46 -8.95 4.54 22.07
C PRO A 46 -8.17 3.27 22.36
N GLU A 47 -7.92 2.47 21.31
CA GLU A 47 -7.23 1.18 21.41
C GLU A 47 -5.75 1.31 21.76
N TYR A 48 -5.19 2.50 21.64
CA TYR A 48 -3.78 2.74 21.96
C TYR A 48 -3.44 2.35 23.39
N SER A 49 -4.38 2.57 24.33
CA SER A 49 -4.19 2.25 25.74
C SER A 49 -4.65 0.85 26.13
N TRP A 50 -5.25 0.10 25.20
CA TRP A 50 -5.76 -1.24 25.50
C TRP A 50 -4.60 -2.25 25.50
N GLU A 51 -4.76 -3.31 26.29
CA GLU A 51 -3.75 -4.36 26.39
C GLU A 51 -3.68 -5.21 25.12
N VAL A 52 -2.49 -5.69 24.81
CA VAL A 52 -2.27 -6.68 23.75
C VAL A 52 -3.14 -7.91 24.07
N GLY A 53 -3.81 -8.43 23.05
CA GLY A 53 -4.74 -9.54 23.18
C GLY A 53 -6.20 -9.11 23.35
N THR A 54 -6.48 -7.83 23.59
CA THR A 54 -7.85 -7.32 23.71
C THR A 54 -8.56 -7.47 22.37
N LYS A 55 -9.77 -8.05 22.39
CA LYS A 55 -10.58 -8.23 21.17
C LYS A 55 -11.06 -6.88 20.62
N VAL A 56 -11.09 -6.79 19.31
CA VAL A 56 -11.57 -5.63 18.58
C VAL A 56 -12.71 -6.10 17.67
N SER A 57 -13.78 -5.31 17.58
CA SER A 57 -14.93 -5.68 16.74
C SER A 57 -14.61 -5.55 15.26
N GLN A 58 -15.33 -6.30 14.44
CA GLN A 58 -15.22 -6.19 12.98
C GLN A 58 -15.52 -4.78 12.51
N GLU A 59 -16.51 -4.12 13.11
CA GLU A 59 -16.89 -2.76 12.75
C GLU A 59 -15.75 -1.77 12.95
N VAL A 60 -15.00 -1.91 14.05
CA VAL A 60 -13.85 -1.07 14.33
C VAL A 60 -12.72 -1.34 13.33
N VAL A 61 -12.46 -2.60 13.04
CA VAL A 61 -11.45 -2.98 12.04
C VAL A 61 -11.80 -2.39 10.68
N ASP A 62 -13.05 -2.50 10.26
CA ASP A 62 -13.50 -1.98 8.97
C ASP A 62 -13.39 -0.45 8.92
N MET A 63 -13.72 0.22 10.02
CA MET A 63 -13.60 1.68 10.11
C MET A 63 -12.15 2.13 9.93
N TYR A 64 -11.22 1.50 10.66
CA TYR A 64 -9.81 1.87 10.53
C TYR A 64 -9.26 1.54 9.15
N TYR A 65 -9.68 0.42 8.57
CA TYR A 65 -9.21 0.08 7.22
C TYR A 65 -9.66 1.11 6.19
N GLU A 66 -10.91 1.56 6.30
CA GLU A 66 -11.42 2.60 5.40
C GLU A 66 -10.62 3.91 5.54
N GLN A 67 -10.35 4.32 6.77
CA GLN A 67 -9.57 5.52 7.04
C GLN A 67 -8.12 5.38 6.55
N ASP A 68 -7.48 4.25 6.83
CA ASP A 68 -6.10 4.00 6.45
C ASP A 68 -5.96 3.91 4.93
N PHE A 69 -6.91 3.27 4.27
CA PHE A 69 -6.90 3.18 2.80
C PHE A 69 -6.99 4.57 2.18
N GLU A 70 -7.93 5.38 2.61
CA GLU A 70 -8.11 6.73 2.07
C GLU A 70 -6.86 7.59 2.31
N LYS A 71 -6.29 7.51 3.50
CA LYS A 71 -5.06 8.22 3.84
C LYS A 71 -3.93 7.84 2.89
N HIS A 72 -3.68 6.56 2.71
CA HIS A 72 -2.59 6.09 1.87
C HIS A 72 -2.86 6.31 0.39
N TYR A 73 -4.12 6.28 -0.02
CA TYR A 73 -4.51 6.66 -1.37
C TYR A 73 -4.11 8.10 -1.68
N GLN A 74 -4.47 9.03 -0.79
CA GLN A 74 -4.12 10.44 -0.95
C GLN A 74 -2.62 10.67 -0.88
N GLU A 75 -1.93 9.98 0.01
CA GLU A 75 -0.46 10.03 0.09
C GLU A 75 0.18 9.58 -1.22
N THR A 76 -0.35 8.53 -1.83
CA THR A 76 0.17 8.01 -3.09
C THR A 76 0.07 9.05 -4.21
N ILE A 77 -1.09 9.70 -4.32
CA ILE A 77 -1.31 10.77 -5.30
C ILE A 77 -0.31 11.90 -5.07
N HIS A 78 -0.14 12.31 -3.83
CA HIS A 78 0.79 13.39 -3.46
C HIS A 78 2.24 13.02 -3.81
N VAL A 79 2.67 11.82 -3.47
CA VAL A 79 4.03 11.33 -3.75
C VAL A 79 4.28 11.27 -5.26
N PHE A 80 3.28 10.83 -6.03
CA PHE A 80 3.41 10.72 -7.48
C PHE A 80 3.48 12.09 -8.16
N GLY A 81 2.78 13.08 -7.61
CA GLY A 81 2.82 14.46 -8.09
C GLY A 81 1.46 15.13 -8.19
N SER A 82 0.53 14.54 -8.92
CA SER A 82 -0.81 15.08 -9.08
C SER A 82 -1.82 13.97 -9.34
N GLU A 83 -3.09 14.28 -9.08
CA GLU A 83 -4.19 13.36 -9.36
C GLU A 83 -4.29 13.05 -10.85
N GLU A 84 -4.13 14.08 -11.70
CA GLU A 84 -4.17 13.90 -13.15
C GLU A 84 -3.10 12.93 -13.63
N ASP A 85 -1.86 13.13 -13.20
CA ASP A 85 -0.75 12.26 -13.60
C ASP A 85 -0.95 10.84 -13.10
N PHE A 86 -1.43 10.69 -11.87
CA PHE A 86 -1.71 9.38 -11.29
C PHE A 86 -2.81 8.64 -12.06
N GLU A 87 -3.90 9.35 -12.39
CA GLU A 87 -5.02 8.76 -13.13
C GLU A 87 -4.69 8.45 -14.59
N ASN A 88 -3.60 8.97 -15.12
CA ASN A 88 -3.10 8.63 -16.45
C ASN A 88 -2.29 7.33 -16.46
N LEU A 89 -1.93 6.80 -15.30
CA LEU A 89 -1.26 5.51 -15.21
C LEU A 89 -2.22 4.37 -15.54
N PRO A 90 -1.73 3.26 -16.10
CA PRO A 90 -2.54 2.05 -16.19
C PRO A 90 -3.13 1.69 -14.83
N GLU A 91 -4.38 1.23 -14.83
CA GLU A 91 -5.09 0.91 -13.59
C GLU A 91 -4.30 -0.06 -12.69
N PRO A 92 -3.70 -1.14 -13.21
CA PRO A 92 -2.91 -2.03 -12.36
C PRO A 92 -1.72 -1.35 -11.71
N ILE A 93 -1.10 -0.39 -12.37
CA ILE A 93 0.03 0.37 -11.81
C ILE A 93 -0.45 1.26 -10.66
N GLN A 94 -1.62 1.88 -10.80
CA GLN A 94 -2.21 2.65 -9.71
C GLN A 94 -2.36 1.78 -8.46
N ARG A 95 -2.89 0.56 -8.61
CA ARG A 95 -3.05 -0.36 -7.48
C ARG A 95 -1.72 -0.78 -6.85
N VAL A 96 -0.70 -1.00 -7.68
CA VAL A 96 0.65 -1.33 -7.16
C VAL A 96 1.17 -0.20 -6.26
N LEU A 97 1.07 1.04 -6.72
CA LEU A 97 1.59 2.18 -5.96
C LEU A 97 0.82 2.38 -4.65
N VAL A 98 -0.50 2.26 -4.67
CA VAL A 98 -1.30 2.38 -3.43
C VAL A 98 -0.97 1.26 -2.46
N ASN A 99 -0.81 0.04 -2.96
CA ASN A 99 -0.43 -1.12 -2.14
C ASN A 99 0.93 -0.89 -1.47
N MET A 100 1.92 -0.44 -2.24
CA MET A 100 3.23 -0.11 -1.70
C MET A 100 3.14 1.00 -0.65
N CYS A 101 2.36 2.03 -0.91
CA CYS A 101 2.18 3.14 0.03
C CYS A 101 1.52 2.68 1.32
N PHE A 102 0.51 1.81 1.23
CA PHE A 102 -0.13 1.25 2.41
C PHE A 102 0.88 0.52 3.31
N ASN A 103 1.81 -0.19 2.70
CA ASN A 103 2.85 -0.94 3.43
C ASN A 103 3.96 -0.02 3.97
N LEU A 104 4.42 0.94 3.15
CA LEU A 104 5.60 1.74 3.42
C LEU A 104 5.29 3.07 4.09
N GLY A 105 4.13 3.63 3.83
CA GLY A 105 3.82 5.02 4.10
C GLY A 105 4.35 5.93 2.99
N GLY A 106 3.79 7.13 2.90
CA GLY A 106 4.15 8.06 1.83
C GLY A 106 5.60 8.51 1.84
N THR A 107 6.15 8.76 3.04
CA THR A 107 7.54 9.22 3.17
C THR A 107 8.53 8.20 2.61
N ARG A 108 8.36 6.92 2.97
CA ARG A 108 9.25 5.86 2.48
C ARG A 108 9.05 5.61 0.99
N LEU A 109 7.79 5.62 0.52
CA LEU A 109 7.51 5.47 -0.89
C LEU A 109 8.18 6.57 -1.72
N SER A 110 8.19 7.81 -1.22
CA SER A 110 8.81 8.95 -1.91
C SER A 110 10.30 8.78 -2.15
N LYS A 111 10.95 7.91 -1.39
CA LYS A 111 12.39 7.62 -1.54
C LYS A 111 12.70 6.68 -2.70
N PHE A 112 11.69 6.04 -3.26
CA PHE A 112 11.85 5.19 -4.45
C PHE A 112 11.93 6.04 -5.72
N LYS A 113 12.89 6.97 -5.76
CA LYS A 113 12.98 7.99 -6.80
C LYS A 113 13.12 7.42 -8.21
N ASN A 114 14.00 6.45 -8.37
CA ASN A 114 14.23 5.85 -9.70
C ASN A 114 13.04 5.02 -10.17
N MET A 115 12.37 4.32 -9.24
CA MET A 115 11.16 3.58 -9.54
C MET A 115 10.04 4.52 -9.99
N LEU A 116 9.83 5.61 -9.25
CA LEU A 116 8.80 6.60 -9.57
C LEU A 116 9.09 7.30 -10.90
N LYS A 117 10.36 7.58 -11.18
CA LYS A 117 10.75 8.16 -12.46
C LYS A 117 10.41 7.22 -13.61
N ALA A 118 10.78 5.94 -13.49
CA ALA A 118 10.45 4.93 -14.50
C ALA A 118 8.94 4.82 -14.69
N CYS A 119 8.19 4.86 -13.59
CA CYS A 119 6.73 4.83 -13.62
C CYS A 119 6.16 6.01 -14.41
N LYS A 120 6.65 7.21 -14.15
CA LYS A 120 6.22 8.43 -14.88
C LYS A 120 6.52 8.35 -16.37
N GLU A 121 7.59 7.67 -16.74
CA GLU A 121 7.99 7.48 -18.13
C GLU A 121 7.29 6.29 -18.78
N HIS A 122 6.43 5.60 -18.06
CA HIS A 122 5.78 4.36 -18.49
C HIS A 122 6.80 3.29 -18.93
N ASN A 123 7.94 3.27 -18.27
CA ASN A 123 8.98 2.27 -18.48
C ASN A 123 8.83 1.15 -17.45
N TRP A 124 7.98 0.19 -17.76
CA TRP A 124 7.59 -0.84 -16.80
C TRP A 124 8.72 -1.82 -16.47
N ASP A 125 9.56 -2.17 -17.45
CA ASP A 125 10.72 -3.01 -17.21
C ASP A 125 11.67 -2.37 -16.20
N GLU A 126 11.92 -1.07 -16.37
CA GLU A 126 12.80 -0.34 -15.43
C GLU A 126 12.14 -0.17 -14.06
N MET A 127 10.83 0.09 -14.04
CA MET A 127 10.08 0.16 -12.78
C MET A 127 10.22 -1.14 -12.01
N ALA A 128 10.02 -2.29 -12.69
CA ALA A 128 10.12 -3.60 -12.07
C ALA A 128 11.54 -3.86 -11.55
N ARG A 129 12.56 -3.47 -12.31
CA ARG A 129 13.95 -3.63 -11.91
C ARG A 129 14.29 -2.80 -10.67
N GLN A 130 13.78 -1.56 -10.61
CA GLN A 130 13.99 -0.71 -9.44
C GLN A 130 13.28 -1.25 -8.19
N MET A 131 12.11 -1.87 -8.37
CA MET A 131 11.44 -2.56 -7.27
C MET A 131 12.32 -3.67 -6.71
N GLU A 132 12.86 -4.52 -7.59
CA GLU A 132 13.69 -5.66 -7.21
C GLU A 132 14.99 -5.22 -6.52
N ASP A 133 15.52 -4.08 -6.89
CA ASP A 133 16.78 -3.54 -6.37
C ASP A 133 16.65 -2.93 -4.97
N SER A 134 15.43 -2.83 -4.45
CA SER A 134 15.17 -2.21 -3.15
C SER A 134 15.27 -3.22 -2.00
N ARG A 135 15.58 -2.72 -0.79
CA ARG A 135 15.55 -3.54 0.42
C ARG A 135 14.15 -4.05 0.71
N TRP A 136 13.15 -3.21 0.43
CA TRP A 136 11.74 -3.55 0.61
C TRP A 136 11.39 -4.85 -0.10
N PHE A 137 11.90 -5.06 -1.31
CA PHE A 137 11.60 -6.25 -2.11
C PHE A 137 11.94 -7.55 -1.38
N GLY A 138 13.11 -7.60 -0.77
CA GLY A 138 13.53 -8.78 0.01
C GLY A 138 12.82 -8.89 1.35
N GLN A 139 12.47 -7.77 1.96
CA GLN A 139 11.84 -7.75 3.28
C GLN A 139 10.39 -8.23 3.28
N VAL A 140 9.63 -7.88 2.23
CA VAL A 140 8.21 -8.23 2.18
C VAL A 140 7.92 -9.50 1.37
N GLY A 141 8.92 -10.08 0.73
CA GLY A 141 8.84 -11.40 0.11
C GLY A 141 7.76 -11.53 -0.97
N ARG A 142 6.77 -12.40 -0.72
CA ARG A 142 5.73 -12.69 -1.73
C ARG A 142 4.97 -11.46 -2.20
N ARG A 143 4.74 -10.51 -1.33
CA ARG A 143 4.02 -9.27 -1.67
C ARG A 143 4.74 -8.51 -2.77
N SER A 144 6.04 -8.31 -2.61
CA SER A 144 6.84 -7.57 -3.58
C SER A 144 6.93 -8.30 -4.93
N ILE A 145 7.09 -9.62 -4.90
CA ILE A 145 7.12 -10.44 -6.11
C ILE A 145 5.80 -10.33 -6.87
N GLU A 146 4.68 -10.42 -6.15
CA GLU A 146 3.35 -10.31 -6.75
C GLU A 146 3.12 -8.93 -7.37
N LEU A 147 3.49 -7.87 -6.65
CA LEU A 147 3.35 -6.51 -7.15
C LEU A 147 4.25 -6.27 -8.38
N GLN A 148 5.48 -6.76 -8.35
CA GLN A 148 6.38 -6.69 -9.50
C GLN A 148 5.80 -7.41 -10.72
N LYS A 149 5.17 -8.56 -10.51
CA LYS A 149 4.55 -9.31 -11.60
C LYS A 149 3.46 -8.49 -12.28
N ILE A 150 2.67 -7.77 -11.51
CA ILE A 150 1.63 -6.88 -12.05
C ILE A 150 2.26 -5.82 -12.95
N VAL A 151 3.37 -5.22 -12.50
CA VAL A 151 4.10 -4.22 -13.31
C VAL A 151 4.61 -4.84 -14.61
N LEU A 152 5.21 -6.02 -14.53
CA LEU A 152 5.76 -6.70 -15.71
C LEU A 152 4.67 -7.11 -16.70
N GLU A 153 3.47 -7.43 -16.23
CA GLU A 153 2.34 -7.75 -17.11
C GLU A 153 1.93 -6.55 -17.97
N CYS A 154 2.19 -5.33 -17.52
CA CYS A 154 1.93 -4.13 -18.32
C CYS A 154 2.85 -4.02 -19.53
N CYS A 155 3.99 -4.71 -19.53
CA CYS A 155 4.92 -4.72 -20.66
C CYS A 155 4.37 -5.49 -21.84
N SER A 156 3.41 -6.39 -21.61
CA SER A 156 2.85 -7.29 -22.62
C SER A 156 1.66 -6.68 -23.37
N THR A 157 1.22 -5.48 -23.02
CA THR A 157 0.02 -4.84 -23.60
C THR A 157 0.34 -3.68 -24.51
#